data_fcb6982679767d895450da8f7fce7569
#
_entry.id   fcb6982679767d895450da8f7fce7569
#
_cell.length_a   1.000
_cell.length_b   1.000
_cell.length_c   1.000
_cell.angle_alpha   90.00
_cell.angle_beta   90.00
_cell.angle_gamma   90.00
#
_symmetry.space_group_name_H-M   'P 1'
#
loop_
_entity.id
_entity.type
_entity.pdbx_description
1 polymer ?
#
loop_
_entity_poly.entity_id
_entity_poly.type
_entity_poly.pdbx_seq_one_letter_code
_entity_poly.pdbx_strand_id
1 'polypeptide(L)'
;MKDWNDSISWAEYSSFSVGPESDNYRLSVSGFSGSAGIGDSLSYSSGRQFSTKDVDHDAHLESNCAKVYSGAWWFFRLPQYAPNGVYKNFSEAIGGMYAQGTIWNLKYGYYYSLKEFEMMVL
;
A
#
# COMPACT_ATOMS: atom_id res chain seq x y z
N MET A 1 -6.08 9.44 5.03
CA MET A 1 -4.75 9.21 5.61
C MET A 1 -4.38 10.35 6.55
N LYS A 2 -3.79 10.06 7.68
CA LYS A 2 -3.35 11.05 8.67
C LYS A 2 -1.91 10.77 9.08
N ASP A 3 -1.08 11.78 9.07
CA ASP A 3 0.30 11.68 9.51
C ASP A 3 0.46 11.98 11.01
N TRP A 4 1.67 11.88 11.53
CA TRP A 4 1.95 12.10 12.95
C TRP A 4 1.98 13.58 13.38
N ASN A 5 1.85 14.49 12.43
CA ASN A 5 1.61 15.93 12.69
C ASN A 5 0.11 16.27 12.62
N ASP A 6 -0.76 15.25 12.60
CA ASP A 6 -2.21 15.36 12.45
C ASP A 6 -2.69 16.01 11.14
N SER A 7 -1.81 16.06 10.12
CA SER A 7 -2.18 16.51 8.78
C SER A 7 -2.96 15.42 8.04
N ILE A 8 -4.08 15.81 7.44
CA ILE A 8 -4.95 14.92 6.68
C ILE A 8 -4.67 15.08 5.20
N SER A 9 -4.50 13.95 4.52
CA SER A 9 -4.38 13.86 3.05
C SER A 9 -5.33 12.80 2.51
N TRP A 10 -5.75 12.97 1.27
CA TRP A 10 -6.65 12.03 0.59
C TRP A 10 -6.13 11.73 -0.81
N ALA A 11 -6.50 10.55 -1.29
CA ALA A 11 -6.34 10.10 -2.67
C ALA A 11 -7.66 9.44 -3.09
N GLU A 12 -8.12 9.73 -4.27
CA GLU A 12 -9.35 9.21 -4.86
C GLU A 12 -9.03 8.60 -6.22
N TYR A 13 -9.74 7.54 -6.57
CA TYR A 13 -9.63 6.84 -7.84
C TYR A 13 -11.02 6.72 -8.45
N SER A 14 -11.20 7.18 -9.68
CA SER A 14 -12.50 7.14 -10.37
C SER A 14 -12.91 5.72 -10.79
N SER A 15 -11.96 4.78 -10.85
CA SER A 15 -12.20 3.37 -11.15
C SER A 15 -11.41 2.47 -10.22
N PHE A 16 -12.12 1.54 -9.57
CA PHE A 16 -11.54 0.50 -8.72
C PHE A 16 -12.32 -0.79 -8.89
N SER A 17 -11.64 -1.87 -9.23
CA SER A 17 -12.22 -3.20 -9.29
C SER A 17 -11.22 -4.27 -8.93
N VAL A 18 -11.73 -5.39 -8.42
CA VAL A 18 -10.95 -6.59 -8.09
C VAL A 18 -11.50 -7.74 -8.92
N GLY A 19 -10.61 -8.44 -9.62
CA GLY A 19 -10.96 -9.61 -10.42
C GLY A 19 -11.39 -10.81 -9.58
N PRO A 20 -11.89 -11.88 -10.24
CA PRO A 20 -12.35 -13.09 -9.55
C PRO A 20 -11.19 -13.89 -8.96
N GLU A 21 -11.52 -14.88 -8.12
CA GLU A 21 -10.55 -15.83 -7.55
C GLU A 21 -9.73 -16.54 -8.64
N SER A 22 -10.36 -16.91 -9.76
CA SER A 22 -9.70 -17.54 -10.90
C SER A 22 -8.58 -16.71 -11.54
N ASP A 23 -8.52 -15.40 -11.28
CA ASP A 23 -7.43 -14.48 -11.67
C ASP A 23 -6.66 -13.96 -10.45
N ASN A 24 -6.68 -14.68 -9.35
CA ASN A 24 -6.00 -14.32 -8.11
C ASN A 24 -6.31 -12.89 -7.66
N TYR A 25 -7.59 -12.49 -7.77
CA TYR A 25 -8.10 -11.20 -7.31
C TYR A 25 -7.35 -9.99 -7.88
N ARG A 26 -6.99 -10.01 -9.15
CA ARG A 26 -6.23 -8.93 -9.81
C ARG A 26 -6.87 -7.57 -9.61
N LEU A 27 -6.06 -6.60 -9.17
CA LEU A 27 -6.49 -5.21 -9.00
C LEU A 27 -6.55 -4.47 -10.34
N SER A 28 -7.60 -3.70 -10.54
CA SER A 28 -7.66 -2.67 -11.58
C SER A 28 -8.04 -1.34 -10.93
N VAL A 29 -7.17 -0.36 -11.02
CA VAL A 29 -7.37 0.97 -10.45
C VAL A 29 -6.83 2.04 -11.37
N SER A 30 -7.58 3.13 -11.52
CA SER A 30 -7.20 4.27 -12.38
C SER A 30 -7.95 5.55 -12.02
N GLY A 31 -7.57 6.66 -12.66
CA GLY A 31 -8.24 7.95 -12.49
C GLY A 31 -7.93 8.61 -11.15
N PHE A 32 -6.64 8.67 -10.81
CA PHE A 32 -6.15 9.29 -9.58
C PHE A 32 -6.45 10.79 -9.50
N SER A 33 -6.88 11.23 -8.32
CA SER A 33 -6.84 12.62 -7.86
C SER A 33 -6.50 12.65 -6.36
N GLY A 34 -5.99 13.75 -5.85
CA GLY A 34 -5.60 13.77 -4.44
C GLY A 34 -5.13 15.12 -3.92
N SER A 35 -4.89 15.18 -2.64
CA SER A 35 -4.30 16.35 -1.97
C SER A 35 -2.99 16.76 -2.64
N ALA A 36 -2.67 18.06 -2.62
CA ALA A 36 -1.41 18.55 -3.16
C ALA A 36 -0.20 17.81 -2.55
N GLY A 37 0.68 17.29 -3.41
CA GLY A 37 1.90 16.60 -3.01
C GLY A 37 1.73 15.18 -2.49
N ILE A 38 0.51 14.60 -2.51
CA ILE A 38 0.30 13.21 -2.05
C ILE A 38 0.92 12.17 -2.98
N GLY A 39 0.87 12.40 -4.29
CA GLY A 39 1.31 11.45 -5.31
C GLY A 39 0.46 10.18 -5.39
N ASP A 40 0.53 9.50 -6.52
CA ASP A 40 -0.24 8.29 -6.80
C ASP A 40 0.58 7.03 -6.43
N SER A 41 0.45 6.57 -5.19
CA SER A 41 1.14 5.35 -4.75
C SER A 41 0.35 4.06 -5.01
N LEU A 42 -0.97 4.12 -5.24
CA LEU A 42 -1.79 2.92 -5.42
C LEU A 42 -1.79 2.39 -6.86
N SER A 43 -1.77 3.25 -7.88
CA SER A 43 -1.81 2.80 -9.29
C SER A 43 -0.63 1.90 -9.67
N TYR A 44 0.47 1.94 -8.92
CA TYR A 44 1.58 0.99 -9.05
C TYR A 44 1.16 -0.47 -8.83
N SER A 45 0.14 -0.70 -8.03
CA SER A 45 -0.45 -2.01 -7.78
C SER A 45 -1.47 -2.44 -8.84
N SER A 46 -1.87 -1.56 -9.78
CA SER A 46 -2.83 -1.91 -10.83
C SER A 46 -2.27 -3.00 -11.75
N GLY A 47 -3.11 -3.97 -12.10
CA GLY A 47 -2.72 -5.14 -12.88
C GLY A 47 -2.01 -6.24 -12.07
N ARG A 48 -1.82 -6.07 -10.75
CA ARG A 48 -1.16 -7.07 -9.91
C ARG A 48 -2.17 -8.02 -9.29
N GLN A 49 -1.74 -9.27 -9.09
CA GLN A 49 -2.49 -10.29 -8.37
C GLN A 49 -2.29 -10.14 -6.87
N PHE A 50 -3.24 -10.60 -6.07
CA PHE A 50 -3.18 -10.52 -4.61
C PHE A 50 -2.23 -11.57 -4.05
N SER A 51 -1.31 -11.15 -3.18
CA SER A 51 -0.38 -12.04 -2.47
C SER A 51 -0.65 -12.03 -0.97
N THR A 52 -0.59 -13.20 -0.38
CA THR A 52 -0.64 -13.44 1.06
C THR A 52 0.65 -14.13 1.53
N LYS A 53 0.84 -14.26 2.83
CA LYS A 53 2.04 -14.91 3.39
C LYS A 53 2.18 -16.38 2.98
N ASP A 54 1.08 -17.04 2.69
CA ASP A 54 0.99 -18.46 2.29
C ASP A 54 0.88 -18.65 0.78
N VAL A 55 0.47 -17.62 0.03
CA VAL A 55 0.31 -17.69 -1.44
C VAL A 55 0.96 -16.49 -2.10
N ASP A 56 2.00 -16.74 -2.87
CA ASP A 56 2.82 -15.72 -3.52
C ASP A 56 2.46 -15.57 -4.99
N HIS A 57 1.96 -14.39 -5.37
CA HIS A 57 1.66 -14.00 -6.75
C HIS A 57 2.39 -12.71 -7.15
N ASP A 58 3.37 -12.27 -6.36
CA ASP A 58 4.14 -11.07 -6.70
C ASP A 58 5.22 -11.32 -7.76
N ALA A 59 5.91 -10.28 -8.19
CA ALA A 59 6.95 -10.38 -9.21
C ALA A 59 8.37 -10.40 -8.63
N HIS A 60 8.52 -10.58 -7.31
CA HIS A 60 9.83 -10.70 -6.68
C HIS A 60 10.29 -12.17 -6.70
N LEU A 61 11.31 -12.46 -7.50
CA LEU A 61 11.71 -13.84 -7.80
C LEU A 61 12.29 -14.64 -6.62
N GLU A 62 12.78 -13.95 -5.59
CA GLU A 62 13.54 -14.58 -4.50
C GLU A 62 12.84 -14.55 -3.14
N SER A 63 11.72 -13.81 -3.02
CA SER A 63 11.02 -13.67 -1.74
C SER A 63 9.57 -13.25 -1.92
N ASN A 64 8.71 -13.69 -1.00
CA ASN A 64 7.31 -13.29 -0.91
C ASN A 64 7.19 -11.94 -0.20
N CYS A 65 6.73 -10.89 -0.90
CA CYS A 65 6.56 -9.55 -0.36
C CYS A 65 5.60 -9.49 0.83
N ALA A 66 4.55 -10.31 0.85
CA ALA A 66 3.62 -10.36 1.97
C ALA A 66 4.27 -10.87 3.27
N LYS A 67 5.29 -11.74 3.16
CA LYS A 67 6.12 -12.15 4.31
C LYS A 67 7.08 -11.04 4.71
N VAL A 68 7.80 -10.48 3.74
CA VAL A 68 8.84 -9.46 3.97
C VAL A 68 8.26 -8.19 4.58
N TYR A 69 7.13 -7.71 4.07
CA TYR A 69 6.50 -6.45 4.50
C TYR A 69 5.33 -6.64 5.48
N SER A 70 5.12 -7.88 5.94
CA SER A 70 4.19 -8.23 7.02
C SER A 70 2.72 -7.89 6.77
N GLY A 71 2.26 -7.98 5.54
CA GLY A 71 0.86 -7.75 5.20
C GLY A 71 0.51 -8.20 3.79
N ALA A 72 -0.73 -8.65 3.57
CA ALA A 72 -1.21 -9.04 2.26
C ALA A 72 -1.56 -7.83 1.41
N TRP A 73 -1.22 -7.84 0.12
CA TRP A 73 -1.50 -6.76 -0.82
C TRP A 73 -1.29 -7.20 -2.28
N TRP A 74 -1.61 -6.30 -3.21
CA TRP A 74 -1.29 -6.43 -4.62
C TRP A 74 0.14 -5.95 -4.88
N PHE A 75 1.13 -6.75 -4.51
CA PHE A 75 2.55 -6.41 -4.64
C PHE A 75 3.06 -6.59 -6.07
N PHE A 76 3.97 -5.71 -6.49
CA PHE A 76 4.84 -5.96 -7.63
C PHE A 76 6.20 -6.50 -7.14
N ARG A 77 7.10 -5.63 -6.71
CA ARG A 77 8.41 -5.99 -6.13
C ARG A 77 8.67 -5.27 -4.81
N LEU A 78 8.25 -3.99 -4.74
CA LEU A 78 8.34 -3.16 -3.54
C LEU A 78 6.98 -2.51 -3.31
N PRO A 79 6.53 -2.34 -2.08
CA PRO A 79 5.27 -1.68 -1.82
C PRO A 79 5.42 -0.17 -1.97
N GLN A 80 4.87 0.42 -3.03
CA GLN A 80 4.67 1.87 -3.10
C GLN A 80 3.59 2.32 -2.11
N TYR A 81 2.69 1.39 -1.81
CA TYR A 81 1.59 1.52 -0.90
C TYR A 81 1.35 0.19 -0.19
N ALA A 82 1.31 0.19 1.12
CA ALA A 82 1.09 -1.00 1.94
C ALA A 82 0.23 -0.63 3.17
N PRO A 83 -1.10 -0.63 3.04
CA PRO A 83 -2.00 -0.24 4.13
C PRO A 83 -2.06 -1.29 5.24
N ASN A 84 -1.80 -2.54 4.91
CA ASN A 84 -1.91 -3.70 5.80
C ASN A 84 -0.59 -4.09 6.47
N GLY A 85 0.41 -3.21 6.43
CA GLY A 85 1.65 -3.40 7.16
C GLY A 85 1.46 -3.33 8.68
N VAL A 86 2.51 -3.64 9.44
CA VAL A 86 2.46 -3.60 10.91
C VAL A 86 2.18 -2.18 11.39
N TYR A 87 1.17 -2.01 12.24
CA TYR A 87 0.92 -0.71 12.87
C TYR A 87 2.09 -0.31 13.77
N LYS A 88 2.54 0.92 13.62
CA LYS A 88 3.66 1.49 14.36
C LYS A 88 3.17 2.63 15.26
N ASN A 89 3.67 2.69 16.50
CA ASN A 89 3.50 3.87 17.34
C ASN A 89 4.44 5.01 16.87
N PHE A 90 4.30 6.20 17.45
CA PHE A 90 5.07 7.37 17.00
C PHE A 90 6.59 7.16 17.01
N SER A 91 7.13 6.50 18.02
CA SER A 91 8.58 6.28 18.13
C SER A 91 9.14 5.27 17.11
N GLU A 92 8.30 4.37 16.60
CA GLU A 92 8.65 3.33 15.62
C GLU A 92 8.29 3.73 14.19
N ALA A 93 7.39 4.71 14.02
CA ALA A 93 6.82 5.08 12.72
C ALA A 93 7.74 5.94 11.87
N ILE A 94 8.68 6.65 12.48
CA ILE A 94 9.60 7.58 11.82
C ILE A 94 11.02 7.03 11.88
N GLY A 95 11.62 6.76 10.71
CA GLY A 95 12.96 6.20 10.61
C GLY A 95 13.08 4.74 11.06
N GLY A 96 11.96 4.01 11.10
CA GLY A 96 11.90 2.61 11.47
C GLY A 96 12.45 1.65 10.39
N MET A 97 11.97 0.41 10.37
CA MET A 97 12.38 -0.57 9.37
C MET A 97 11.77 -0.25 8.00
N TYR A 98 12.56 -0.48 6.95
CA TYR A 98 12.18 -0.24 5.56
C TYR A 98 10.85 -0.92 5.19
N ALA A 99 9.88 -0.12 4.75
CA ALA A 99 8.55 -0.53 4.27
C ALA A 99 7.76 -1.45 5.23
N GLN A 100 8.04 -1.43 6.52
CA GLN A 100 7.42 -2.28 7.55
C GLN A 100 6.23 -1.62 8.25
N GLY A 101 5.53 -0.70 7.63
CA GLY A 101 4.41 0.00 8.26
C GLY A 101 3.25 0.22 7.31
N THR A 102 2.36 1.13 7.67
CA THR A 102 1.33 1.65 6.78
C THR A 102 1.95 2.70 5.86
N ILE A 103 2.32 2.27 4.65
CA ILE A 103 3.19 3.03 3.73
C ILE A 103 2.38 3.74 2.65
N TRP A 104 2.71 5.01 2.44
CA TRP A 104 2.37 5.78 1.23
C TRP A 104 3.64 6.45 0.72
N ASN A 105 4.36 5.75 -0.16
CA ASN A 105 5.75 6.07 -0.49
C ASN A 105 5.96 7.43 -1.14
N LEU A 106 5.12 7.83 -2.08
CA LEU A 106 5.38 9.05 -2.88
C LEU A 106 5.32 10.35 -2.07
N LYS A 107 4.67 10.34 -0.90
CA LYS A 107 4.69 11.50 0.01
C LYS A 107 5.65 11.32 1.18
N TYR A 108 5.67 10.13 1.79
CA TYR A 108 6.33 9.94 3.08
C TYR A 108 7.59 9.05 3.01
N GLY A 109 7.81 8.37 1.87
CA GLY A 109 8.92 7.42 1.72
C GLY A 109 8.66 6.08 2.41
N TYR A 110 9.67 5.21 2.39
CA TYR A 110 9.57 3.84 2.90
C TYR A 110 9.83 3.69 4.39
N TYR A 111 10.36 4.71 5.04
CA TYR A 111 10.73 4.70 6.46
C TYR A 111 9.74 5.46 7.35
N TYR A 112 8.58 5.78 6.81
CA TYR A 112 7.51 6.48 7.52
C TYR A 112 6.22 5.68 7.49
N SER A 113 5.69 5.32 8.66
CA SER A 113 4.37 4.70 8.78
C SER A 113 3.33 5.73 9.18
N LEU A 114 2.20 5.75 8.47
CA LEU A 114 1.08 6.63 8.77
C LEU A 114 0.48 6.36 10.15
N LYS A 115 -0.03 7.41 10.79
CA LYS A 115 -0.75 7.34 12.07
C LYS A 115 -2.14 6.73 11.90
N GLU A 116 -2.88 7.16 10.88
CA GLU A 116 -4.22 6.66 10.57
C GLU A 116 -4.37 6.47 9.07
N PHE A 117 -5.04 5.41 8.70
CA PHE A 117 -5.38 5.11 7.33
C PHE A 117 -6.82 4.58 7.24
N GLU A 118 -7.58 5.10 6.31
CA GLU A 118 -8.91 4.66 5.98
C GLU A 118 -9.04 4.49 4.47
N MET A 119 -9.70 3.42 4.03
CA MET A 119 -10.01 3.14 2.65
C MET A 119 -11.50 2.87 2.51
N MET A 120 -12.15 3.57 1.59
CA MET A 120 -13.58 3.42 1.31
C MET A 120 -13.78 3.11 -0.17
N VAL A 121 -14.70 2.21 -0.46
CA VAL A 121 -15.19 1.90 -1.82
C VAL A 121 -16.65 2.28 -1.88
N LEU A 122 -17.01 3.12 -2.83
CA LEU A 122 -18.36 3.63 -3.02
C LEU A 122 -19.06 2.90 -4.18
#